data_73bc991cd930a7efd7fe4960f24311fb
#
_entry.id   73bc991cd930a7efd7fe4960f24311fb
#
_cell.length_a   1.000
_cell.length_b   1.000
_cell.length_c   1.000
_cell.angle_alpha   90.00
_cell.angle_beta   90.00
_cell.angle_gamma   90.00
#
_symmetry.space_group_name_H-M   'P 1'
#
loop_
_entity.id
_entity.type
_entity.pdbx_description
1 polymer ?
#
loop_
_entity_poly.entity_id
_entity_poly.type
_entity_poly.pdbx_seq_one_letter_code
_entity_poly.pdbx_strand_id
1 'polypeptide(L)'
;MDPARLKDWVYRGLNTAARAVGVDTDAYRPSGATDPLAPNNRFLRLRVAFTAHDGRFAHPNEYGEALSYGIFDAAYTRPGDYLAQPDGVWFIAAQQRLLPVLCVQTNRVVSFSRPAAPTSAGINRYGGTTNATKWPLLTNWPASVLGASARGRPDADLPGDTSAPYWTVLLPAVPGVVLLPSDLMSDDLGRNAVVAAAELTELGWRVAVKQATT
;
A
#
# COMPACT_ATOMS: atom_id res chain seq x y z
N MET A 1 -25.64 10.64 -25.04
CA MET A 1 -25.89 9.95 -23.75
C MET A 1 -25.13 10.68 -22.68
N ASP A 2 -25.79 11.04 -21.58
CA ASP A 2 -25.16 11.76 -20.47
C ASP A 2 -24.12 10.87 -19.78
N PRO A 3 -22.84 11.32 -19.67
CA PRO A 3 -21.76 10.53 -19.03
C PRO A 3 -22.06 10.16 -17.57
N ALA A 4 -22.83 10.99 -16.85
CA ALA A 4 -23.21 10.69 -15.48
C ALA A 4 -24.16 9.48 -15.40
N ARG A 5 -25.15 9.42 -16.28
CA ARG A 5 -26.09 8.28 -16.35
C ARG A 5 -25.39 6.98 -16.71
N LEU A 6 -24.40 7.03 -17.62
CA LEU A 6 -23.65 5.84 -18.00
C LEU A 6 -22.83 5.30 -16.81
N LYS A 7 -22.20 6.18 -16.04
CA LYS A 7 -21.48 5.83 -14.80
C LYS A 7 -22.40 5.13 -13.79
N ASP A 8 -23.59 5.68 -13.56
CA ASP A 8 -24.57 5.12 -12.63
C ASP A 8 -25.04 3.72 -13.07
N TRP A 9 -25.20 3.50 -14.36
CA TRP A 9 -25.57 2.20 -14.89
C TRP A 9 -24.48 1.14 -14.68
N VAL A 10 -23.22 1.52 -14.92
CA VAL A 10 -22.07 0.62 -14.67
C VAL A 10 -21.98 0.26 -13.19
N TYR A 11 -22.10 1.23 -12.30
CA TYR A 11 -22.06 0.98 -10.85
C TYR A 11 -23.21 0.11 -10.36
N ARG A 12 -24.42 0.29 -10.91
CA ARG A 12 -25.56 -0.60 -10.62
C ARG A 12 -25.30 -2.02 -11.11
N GLY A 13 -24.72 -2.20 -12.29
CA GLY A 13 -24.33 -3.52 -12.81
C GLY A 13 -23.30 -4.21 -11.93
N LEU A 14 -22.25 -3.48 -11.53
CA LEU A 14 -21.21 -3.99 -10.61
C LEU A 14 -21.79 -4.31 -9.23
N ASN A 15 -22.69 -3.49 -8.69
CA ASN A 15 -23.38 -3.78 -7.44
C ASN A 15 -24.23 -5.05 -7.51
N THR A 16 -24.95 -5.26 -8.63
CA THR A 16 -25.75 -6.47 -8.83
C THR A 16 -24.86 -7.72 -8.86
N ALA A 17 -23.73 -7.66 -9.57
CA ALA A 17 -22.76 -8.74 -9.58
C ALA A 17 -22.16 -8.98 -8.18
N ALA A 18 -21.76 -7.92 -7.47
CA ALA A 18 -21.23 -8.00 -6.12
C ALA A 18 -22.20 -8.62 -5.13
N ARG A 19 -23.52 -8.35 -5.26
CA ARG A 19 -24.54 -8.97 -4.42
C ARG A 19 -24.64 -10.48 -4.62
N ALA A 20 -24.38 -10.96 -5.82
CA ALA A 20 -24.45 -12.38 -6.14
C ALA A 20 -23.22 -13.17 -5.63
N VAL A 21 -22.02 -12.64 -5.88
CA VAL A 21 -20.76 -13.38 -5.64
C VAL A 21 -19.84 -12.75 -4.60
N GLY A 22 -20.12 -11.52 -4.15
CA GLY A 22 -19.25 -10.78 -3.23
C GLY A 22 -19.38 -11.23 -1.78
N VAL A 23 -18.41 -10.84 -0.99
CA VAL A 23 -18.32 -11.03 0.47
C VAL A 23 -18.60 -9.71 1.18
N ASP A 24 -19.20 -9.77 2.36
CA ASP A 24 -19.41 -8.61 3.21
C ASP A 24 -18.05 -7.99 3.59
N THR A 25 -17.91 -6.72 3.30
CA THR A 25 -16.65 -5.98 3.37
C THR A 25 -16.87 -4.69 4.13
N ASP A 26 -16.02 -4.40 5.09
CA ASP A 26 -15.99 -3.13 5.78
C ASP A 26 -15.05 -2.16 5.06
N ALA A 27 -15.54 -0.97 4.76
CA ALA A 27 -14.76 0.08 4.10
C ALA A 27 -14.29 1.13 5.12
N TYR A 28 -13.00 1.45 5.06
CA TYR A 28 -12.33 2.38 5.94
C TYR A 28 -11.72 3.53 5.15
N ARG A 29 -11.88 4.74 5.66
CA ARG A 29 -11.29 5.95 5.10
C ARG A 29 -10.29 6.53 6.07
N PRO A 30 -8.99 6.44 5.80
CA PRO A 30 -7.99 6.98 6.69
C PRO A 30 -8.18 8.47 6.93
N SER A 31 -8.11 8.90 8.19
CA SER A 31 -8.23 10.30 8.60
C SER A 31 -6.91 10.92 9.08
N GLY A 32 -5.82 10.15 9.08
CA GLY A 32 -4.50 10.59 9.58
C GLY A 32 -3.40 9.62 9.23
N ALA A 33 -2.28 9.74 9.91
CA ALA A 33 -1.07 8.92 9.70
C ALA A 33 -1.03 7.63 10.54
N THR A 34 -2.01 7.43 11.40
CA THR A 34 -2.12 6.24 12.26
C THR A 34 -3.07 5.22 11.65
N ASP A 35 -3.10 4.04 12.18
CA ASP A 35 -3.87 2.87 11.76
C ASP A 35 -5.12 3.20 10.92
N PRO A 36 -5.09 2.95 9.61
CA PRO A 36 -6.21 3.24 8.71
C PRO A 36 -7.45 2.38 9.01
N LEU A 37 -7.27 1.20 9.62
CA LEU A 37 -8.37 0.28 9.95
C LEU A 37 -8.96 0.54 11.35
N ALA A 38 -8.58 1.63 12.01
CA ALA A 38 -9.17 2.00 13.28
C ALA A 38 -10.71 2.12 13.16
N PRO A 39 -11.47 1.71 14.18
CA PRO A 39 -12.95 1.70 14.13
C PRO A 39 -13.57 3.04 13.70
N ASN A 40 -12.95 4.15 14.07
CA ASN A 40 -13.42 5.50 13.73
C ASN A 40 -13.29 5.83 12.24
N ASN A 41 -12.46 5.10 11.50
CA ASN A 41 -12.25 5.27 10.07
C ASN A 41 -13.26 4.46 9.23
N ARG A 42 -14.01 3.54 9.86
CA ARG A 42 -15.03 2.76 9.17
C ARG A 42 -16.20 3.66 8.80
N PHE A 43 -16.54 3.73 7.51
CA PHE A 43 -17.61 4.60 7.03
C PHE A 43 -18.72 3.87 6.27
N LEU A 44 -18.44 2.65 5.78
CA LEU A 44 -19.40 1.92 4.95
C LEU A 44 -19.20 0.41 5.11
N ARG A 45 -20.29 -0.36 4.91
CA ARG A 45 -20.28 -1.81 4.71
C ARG A 45 -20.93 -2.12 3.38
N LEU A 46 -20.25 -2.90 2.54
CA LEU A 46 -20.72 -3.24 1.20
C LEU A 46 -20.27 -4.66 0.83
N ARG A 47 -20.89 -5.23 -0.20
CA ARG A 47 -20.44 -6.51 -0.75
C ARG A 47 -19.41 -6.26 -1.85
N VAL A 48 -18.28 -6.95 -1.77
CA VAL A 48 -17.16 -6.84 -2.71
C VAL A 48 -16.75 -8.23 -3.18
N ALA A 49 -16.54 -8.37 -4.48
CA ALA A 49 -15.82 -9.51 -5.05
C ALA A 49 -14.52 -9.00 -5.67
N PHE A 50 -13.45 -9.76 -5.49
CA PHE A 50 -12.17 -9.48 -6.15
C PHE A 50 -11.91 -10.50 -7.25
N THR A 51 -11.30 -10.05 -8.34
CA THR A 51 -10.90 -10.87 -9.48
C THR A 51 -9.48 -10.53 -9.89
N ALA A 52 -8.81 -11.47 -10.58
CA ALA A 52 -7.45 -11.25 -11.07
C ALA A 52 -7.38 -10.00 -11.99
N HIS A 53 -6.28 -9.30 -11.90
CA HIS A 53 -6.07 -8.04 -12.63
C HIS A 53 -6.02 -8.22 -14.16
N ASP A 54 -5.58 -9.35 -14.65
CA ASP A 54 -5.40 -9.59 -16.09
C ASP A 54 -6.71 -9.83 -16.86
N GLY A 55 -7.86 -9.90 -16.15
CA GLY A 55 -9.17 -10.17 -16.74
C GLY A 55 -9.30 -11.54 -17.39
N ARG A 56 -8.27 -12.37 -17.33
CA ARG A 56 -8.25 -13.75 -17.80
C ARG A 56 -8.64 -14.66 -16.65
N PHE A 57 -9.88 -15.03 -16.56
CA PHE A 57 -10.41 -15.94 -15.55
C PHE A 57 -9.74 -17.33 -15.52
N ALA A 58 -8.74 -17.57 -16.36
CA ALA A 58 -8.08 -18.86 -16.56
C ALA A 58 -6.78 -19.04 -15.77
N HIS A 59 -6.22 -17.96 -15.18
CA HIS A 59 -4.96 -18.06 -14.46
C HIS A 59 -5.13 -17.68 -12.98
N PRO A 60 -4.63 -18.51 -12.03
CA PRO A 60 -4.48 -18.08 -10.65
C PRO A 60 -3.47 -16.93 -10.55
N ASN A 61 -3.57 -16.14 -9.48
CA ASN A 61 -2.59 -15.09 -9.21
C ASN A 61 -1.17 -15.69 -9.17
N GLU A 62 -0.24 -15.05 -9.85
CA GLU A 62 1.17 -15.41 -9.80
C GLU A 62 1.85 -14.85 -8.54
N TYR A 63 2.98 -15.46 -8.16
CA TYR A 63 3.77 -14.93 -7.06
C TYR A 63 4.24 -13.50 -7.34
N GLY A 64 4.02 -12.58 -6.38
CA GLY A 64 4.42 -11.18 -6.50
C GLY A 64 3.38 -10.27 -7.16
N GLU A 65 2.21 -10.78 -7.50
CA GLU A 65 1.09 -9.97 -7.96
C GLU A 65 0.21 -9.56 -6.79
N ALA A 66 0.10 -8.25 -6.58
CA ALA A 66 -0.74 -7.67 -5.54
C ALA A 66 -2.01 -7.03 -6.11
N LEU A 67 -2.09 -6.89 -7.43
CA LEU A 67 -3.17 -6.17 -8.10
C LEU A 67 -4.38 -7.07 -8.30
N SER A 68 -5.56 -6.53 -8.06
CA SER A 68 -6.85 -7.17 -8.32
C SER A 68 -7.90 -6.14 -8.73
N TYR A 69 -8.92 -6.57 -9.47
CA TYR A 69 -10.08 -5.74 -9.74
C TYR A 69 -11.16 -5.97 -8.70
N GLY A 70 -11.64 -4.90 -8.10
CA GLY A 70 -12.78 -4.90 -7.20
C GLY A 70 -14.10 -4.71 -7.98
N ILE A 71 -15.04 -5.61 -7.75
CA ILE A 71 -16.41 -5.56 -8.29
C ILE A 71 -17.34 -5.18 -7.15
N PHE A 72 -17.79 -3.92 -7.12
CA PHE A 72 -18.69 -3.37 -6.11
C PHE A 72 -19.25 -2.03 -6.55
N ASP A 73 -20.20 -1.47 -5.79
CA ASP A 73 -20.69 -0.11 -6.00
C ASP A 73 -19.64 0.90 -5.51
N ALA A 74 -18.92 1.47 -6.45
CA ALA A 74 -17.86 2.42 -6.18
C ALA A 74 -18.31 3.87 -6.00
N ALA A 75 -19.63 4.13 -5.91
CA ALA A 75 -20.17 5.50 -5.83
C ALA A 75 -19.72 6.26 -4.58
N TYR A 76 -19.46 5.54 -3.48
CA TYR A 76 -19.12 6.12 -2.18
C TYR A 76 -17.65 5.99 -1.79
N THR A 77 -16.87 5.25 -2.59
CA THR A 77 -15.44 5.00 -2.34
C THR A 77 -14.56 5.92 -3.18
N ARG A 78 -13.29 5.99 -2.81
CA ARG A 78 -12.26 6.76 -3.52
C ARG A 78 -10.89 6.08 -3.41
N PRO A 79 -9.92 6.42 -4.28
CA PRO A 79 -8.54 5.99 -4.09
C PRO A 79 -8.03 6.34 -2.69
N GLY A 80 -7.33 5.40 -2.06
CA GLY A 80 -6.84 5.48 -0.69
C GLY A 80 -7.76 4.88 0.37
N ASP A 81 -9.02 4.56 0.07
CA ASP A 81 -9.89 3.83 0.99
C ASP A 81 -9.43 2.35 1.09
N TYR A 82 -9.62 1.76 2.28
CA TYR A 82 -9.34 0.35 2.54
C TYR A 82 -10.62 -0.48 2.56
N LEU A 83 -10.51 -1.71 2.10
CA LEU A 83 -11.57 -2.70 2.05
C LEU A 83 -11.12 -3.93 2.84
N ALA A 84 -11.74 -4.20 3.99
CA ALA A 84 -11.40 -5.32 4.85
C ALA A 84 -12.44 -6.44 4.76
N GLN A 85 -11.99 -7.63 4.41
CA GLN A 85 -12.73 -8.89 4.41
C GLN A 85 -12.14 -9.86 5.43
N PRO A 86 -12.84 -10.94 5.80
CA PRO A 86 -12.31 -11.95 6.72
C PRO A 86 -10.96 -12.56 6.27
N ASP A 87 -10.74 -12.65 4.97
CA ASP A 87 -9.59 -13.30 4.30
C ASP A 87 -8.52 -12.33 3.84
N GLY A 88 -8.69 -11.02 4.02
CA GLY A 88 -7.66 -10.07 3.65
C GLY A 88 -8.09 -8.61 3.65
N VAL A 89 -7.12 -7.77 3.42
CA VAL A 89 -7.30 -6.33 3.34
C VAL A 89 -6.78 -5.84 2.00
N TRP A 90 -7.52 -4.97 1.35
CA TRP A 90 -7.15 -4.32 0.09
C TRP A 90 -7.23 -2.81 0.26
N PHE A 91 -6.43 -2.07 -0.48
CA PHE A 91 -6.68 -0.65 -0.66
C PHE A 91 -7.02 -0.33 -2.12
N ILE A 92 -7.83 0.70 -2.31
CA ILE A 92 -8.20 1.19 -3.64
C ILE A 92 -7.06 2.03 -4.18
N ALA A 93 -6.41 1.56 -5.26
CA ALA A 93 -5.34 2.28 -5.92
C ALA A 93 -5.87 3.26 -6.97
N ALA A 94 -6.83 2.83 -7.78
CA ALA A 94 -7.43 3.69 -8.80
C ALA A 94 -8.92 3.39 -9.00
N GLN A 95 -9.66 4.44 -9.32
CA GLN A 95 -11.08 4.38 -9.63
C GLN A 95 -11.35 5.19 -10.90
N GLN A 96 -11.20 4.53 -12.03
CA GLN A 96 -11.46 5.13 -13.33
C GLN A 96 -12.92 4.98 -13.72
N ARG A 97 -13.41 5.94 -14.53
CA ARG A 97 -14.79 5.87 -15.04
C ARG A 97 -14.96 4.66 -15.94
N LEU A 98 -16.04 3.92 -15.77
CA LEU A 98 -16.46 2.78 -16.61
C LEU A 98 -15.54 1.54 -16.53
N LEU A 99 -14.52 1.54 -15.71
CA LEU A 99 -13.63 0.41 -15.48
C LEU A 99 -13.86 -0.17 -14.07
N PRO A 100 -13.56 -1.45 -13.87
CA PRO A 100 -13.49 -2.02 -12.53
C PRO A 100 -12.50 -1.26 -11.66
N VAL A 101 -12.73 -1.23 -10.36
CA VAL A 101 -11.87 -0.54 -9.41
C VAL A 101 -10.57 -1.31 -9.25
N LEU A 102 -9.44 -0.64 -9.44
CA LEU A 102 -8.13 -1.26 -9.21
C LEU A 102 -7.82 -1.25 -7.72
N CYS A 103 -7.61 -2.43 -7.16
CA CYS A 103 -7.28 -2.65 -5.77
C CYS A 103 -5.92 -3.34 -5.64
N VAL A 104 -5.26 -3.10 -4.52
CA VAL A 104 -4.01 -3.76 -4.15
C VAL A 104 -4.24 -4.58 -2.89
N GLN A 105 -3.96 -5.87 -2.95
CA GLN A 105 -4.01 -6.75 -1.79
C GLN A 105 -2.82 -6.46 -0.88
N THR A 106 -3.10 -6.26 0.40
CA THR A 106 -2.07 -6.07 1.42
C THR A 106 -1.70 -7.42 2.04
N ASN A 107 -0.44 -7.55 2.42
CA ASN A 107 0.07 -8.77 3.02
C ASN A 107 0.88 -8.52 4.30
N ARG A 108 1.15 -7.25 4.64
CA ARG A 108 1.89 -6.83 5.82
C ARG A 108 1.32 -5.56 6.41
N VAL A 109 1.62 -5.34 7.69
CA VAL A 109 1.40 -4.06 8.35
C VAL A 109 2.76 -3.40 8.53
N VAL A 110 2.90 -2.18 8.02
CA VAL A 110 4.16 -1.44 8.02
C VAL A 110 4.05 -0.14 8.79
N SER A 111 5.16 0.30 9.35
CA SER A 111 5.31 1.63 9.96
C SER A 111 6.53 2.31 9.38
N PHE A 112 6.39 3.60 9.06
CA PHE A 112 7.48 4.44 8.57
C PHE A 112 7.83 5.51 9.59
N SER A 113 9.13 5.74 9.76
CA SER A 113 9.66 6.78 10.64
C SER A 113 10.85 7.48 10.00
N ARG A 114 11.02 8.75 10.32
CA ARG A 114 12.17 9.54 9.87
C ARG A 114 13.15 9.73 11.02
N PRO A 115 14.42 9.36 10.88
CA PRO A 115 15.43 9.68 11.87
C PRO A 115 15.58 11.21 11.97
N ALA A 116 15.69 11.73 13.19
CA ALA A 116 16.02 13.13 13.38
C ALA A 116 17.40 13.42 12.78
N ALA A 117 17.56 14.60 12.20
CA ALA A 117 18.89 15.04 11.76
C ALA A 117 19.87 14.98 12.94
N PRO A 118 21.08 14.45 12.75
CA PRO A 118 22.09 14.41 13.81
C PRO A 118 22.41 15.84 14.23
N THR A 119 22.13 16.17 15.48
CA THR A 119 22.62 17.41 16.09
C THR A 119 24.08 17.20 16.51
N SER A 120 24.91 18.21 16.35
CA SER A 120 26.35 18.18 16.70
C SER A 120 26.66 17.72 18.13
N ALA A 121 25.68 17.81 19.03
CA ALA A 121 25.76 17.33 20.41
C ALA A 121 25.61 15.80 20.59
N GLY A 122 25.26 15.06 19.54
CA GLY A 122 25.00 13.62 19.60
C GLY A 122 26.01 12.74 18.85
N ILE A 123 27.10 13.29 18.36
CA ILE A 123 28.14 12.54 17.66
C ILE A 123 29.12 11.98 18.69
N ASN A 124 29.19 10.66 18.84
CA ASN A 124 30.21 10.04 19.65
C ASN A 124 31.59 10.14 18.93
N ARG A 125 32.69 9.89 19.70
CA ARG A 125 34.08 9.95 19.18
C ARG A 125 34.34 9.06 17.96
N TYR A 126 33.45 8.11 17.63
CA TYR A 126 33.54 7.18 16.49
C TYR A 126 32.58 7.55 15.35
N GLY A 127 31.98 8.72 15.36
CA GLY A 127 31.09 9.20 14.28
C GLY A 127 29.70 8.56 14.24
N GLY A 128 29.35 7.75 15.27
CA GLY A 128 28.03 7.15 15.38
C GLY A 128 27.04 8.14 16.03
N THR A 129 25.82 8.15 15.55
CA THR A 129 24.72 8.88 16.19
C THR A 129 24.20 8.07 17.37
N THR A 130 24.34 8.63 18.59
CA THR A 130 23.71 8.04 19.78
C THR A 130 22.23 8.43 19.81
N ASN A 131 21.35 7.42 19.83
CA ASN A 131 19.90 7.56 20.02
C ASN A 131 19.23 8.61 19.14
N ALA A 132 19.23 8.40 17.83
CA ALA A 132 18.45 9.24 16.93
C ALA A 132 16.97 9.12 17.28
N THR A 133 16.36 10.19 17.76
CA THR A 133 14.91 10.30 17.91
C THR A 133 14.27 10.04 16.55
N LYS A 134 13.29 9.15 16.52
CA LYS A 134 12.56 8.82 15.28
C LYS A 134 11.20 9.51 15.30
N TRP A 135 10.88 10.22 14.24
CA TRP A 135 9.57 10.84 14.04
C TRP A 135 8.67 9.87 13.29
N PRO A 136 7.53 9.44 13.85
CA PRO A 136 6.60 8.57 13.13
C PRO A 136 5.98 9.34 11.96
N LEU A 137 6.05 8.76 10.77
CA LEU A 137 5.41 9.26 9.55
C LEU A 137 4.10 8.52 9.29
N LEU A 138 4.13 7.19 9.37
CA LEU A 138 2.99 6.30 9.25
C LEU A 138 3.11 5.21 10.30
N THR A 139 2.00 4.87 10.95
CA THR A 139 1.98 3.84 11.99
C THR A 139 0.89 2.81 11.70
N ASN A 140 1.26 1.53 11.67
CA ASN A 140 0.36 0.38 11.47
C ASN A 140 -0.46 0.45 10.17
N TRP A 141 0.18 0.71 9.05
CA TRP A 141 -0.48 0.77 7.74
C TRP A 141 -0.42 -0.57 7.02
N PRO A 142 -1.57 -1.18 6.65
CA PRO A 142 -1.57 -2.32 5.76
C PRO A 142 -0.99 -1.93 4.40
N ALA A 143 -0.02 -2.71 3.94
CA ALA A 143 0.70 -2.48 2.69
C ALA A 143 0.96 -3.80 1.97
N SER A 144 1.21 -3.73 0.67
CA SER A 144 1.71 -4.87 -0.09
C SER A 144 3.22 -4.81 -0.14
N VAL A 145 3.88 -5.79 0.49
CA VAL A 145 5.34 -5.92 0.51
C VAL A 145 5.73 -7.10 -0.38
N LEU A 146 6.31 -6.80 -1.52
CA LEU A 146 6.68 -7.76 -2.55
C LEU A 146 8.20 -7.93 -2.58
N GLY A 147 8.67 -9.16 -2.76
CA GLY A 147 10.07 -9.39 -3.06
C GLY A 147 10.46 -8.66 -4.36
N ALA A 148 11.57 -7.98 -4.36
CA ALA A 148 12.06 -7.38 -5.59
C ALA A 148 12.35 -8.51 -6.59
N SER A 149 11.62 -8.53 -7.72
CA SER A 149 11.98 -9.38 -8.84
C SER A 149 13.34 -8.93 -9.40
N ALA A 150 14.09 -9.86 -9.99
CA ALA A 150 15.39 -9.56 -10.61
C ALA A 150 15.34 -8.39 -11.63
N ARG A 151 14.15 -8.07 -12.16
CA ARG A 151 13.89 -6.94 -13.08
C ARG A 151 13.73 -5.58 -12.38
N GLY A 152 13.54 -5.56 -11.06
CA GLY A 152 13.38 -4.32 -10.27
C GLY A 152 14.57 -4.00 -9.38
N ARG A 153 15.69 -4.70 -9.52
CA ARG A 153 16.95 -4.29 -8.89
C ARG A 153 17.40 -2.97 -9.53
N PRO A 154 17.64 -1.92 -8.75
CA PRO A 154 18.47 -0.85 -9.27
C PRO A 154 19.82 -1.47 -9.63
N ASP A 155 20.21 -1.34 -10.90
CA ASP A 155 21.48 -1.82 -11.46
C ASP A 155 22.68 -1.07 -10.86
N ALA A 156 22.90 -1.22 -9.59
CA ALA A 156 24.18 -0.86 -9.00
C ALA A 156 24.87 -2.16 -8.55
N ASP A 157 25.36 -2.91 -9.52
CA ASP A 157 26.32 -3.99 -9.29
C ASP A 157 27.65 -3.41 -8.75
N LEU A 158 27.59 -2.76 -7.59
CA LEU A 158 28.80 -2.44 -6.86
C LEU A 158 29.28 -3.72 -6.17
N PRO A 159 30.54 -4.11 -6.35
CA PRO A 159 31.14 -5.23 -5.64
C PRO A 159 30.96 -5.03 -4.13
N GLY A 160 30.21 -5.92 -3.48
CA GLY A 160 29.90 -5.86 -2.06
C GLY A 160 28.44 -5.60 -1.68
N ASP A 161 27.56 -5.22 -2.63
CA ASP A 161 26.15 -4.87 -2.35
C ASP A 161 25.19 -6.04 -2.64
N THR A 162 25.69 -7.22 -2.90
CA THR A 162 24.96 -8.35 -3.50
C THR A 162 24.07 -9.14 -2.54
N SER A 163 24.05 -8.85 -1.24
CA SER A 163 23.41 -9.76 -0.27
C SER A 163 22.22 -9.19 0.50
N ALA A 164 21.95 -7.89 0.48
CA ALA A 164 20.85 -7.35 1.25
C ALA A 164 19.52 -7.51 0.50
N PRO A 165 18.50 -8.18 1.11
CA PRO A 165 17.18 -8.30 0.50
C PRO A 165 16.55 -6.94 0.22
N TYR A 166 15.89 -6.86 -0.95
CA TYR A 166 15.11 -5.71 -1.38
C TYR A 166 13.63 -6.08 -1.43
N TRP A 167 12.79 -5.13 -1.06
CA TRP A 167 11.34 -5.25 -1.22
C TRP A 167 10.78 -4.01 -1.89
N THR A 168 9.71 -4.20 -2.64
CA THR A 168 8.84 -3.13 -3.12
C THR A 168 7.62 -3.07 -2.22
N VAL A 169 7.36 -1.91 -1.65
CA VAL A 169 6.20 -1.66 -0.79
C VAL A 169 5.22 -0.78 -1.54
N LEU A 170 3.97 -1.25 -1.65
CA LEU A 170 2.86 -0.50 -2.24
C LEU A 170 1.90 -0.10 -1.13
N LEU A 171 1.58 1.18 -1.04
CA LEU A 171 0.60 1.73 -0.10
C LEU A 171 -0.11 2.94 -0.71
N PRO A 172 -1.31 3.29 -0.23
CA PRO A 172 -2.03 4.42 -0.80
C PRO A 172 -1.33 5.75 -0.52
N ALA A 173 -1.64 6.76 -1.31
CA ALA A 173 -1.24 8.12 -1.02
C ALA A 173 -1.92 8.62 0.25
N VAL A 174 -1.13 9.14 1.20
CA VAL A 174 -1.63 9.69 2.46
C VAL A 174 -1.42 11.20 2.44
N PRO A 175 -2.50 12.00 2.52
CA PRO A 175 -2.35 13.45 2.52
C PRO A 175 -1.43 13.95 3.64
N GLY A 176 -0.50 14.82 3.29
CA GLY A 176 0.45 15.40 4.24
C GLY A 176 1.65 14.53 4.61
N VAL A 177 1.73 13.30 4.10
CA VAL A 177 2.88 12.41 4.32
C VAL A 177 3.71 12.31 3.05
N VAL A 178 5.00 12.59 3.17
CA VAL A 178 5.98 12.46 2.10
C VAL A 178 7.07 11.51 2.58
N LEU A 179 7.19 10.37 1.91
CA LEU A 179 8.25 9.40 2.15
C LEU A 179 9.49 9.80 1.36
N LEU A 180 10.65 9.71 1.99
CA LEU A 180 11.94 10.09 1.40
C LEU A 180 12.95 8.94 1.51
N PRO A 181 13.97 8.91 0.65
CA PRO A 181 15.13 8.06 0.87
C PRO A 181 15.73 8.28 2.26
N SER A 182 16.22 7.21 2.88
CA SER A 182 16.72 7.15 4.26
C SER A 182 15.66 7.14 5.37
N ASP A 183 14.36 7.23 5.06
CA ASP A 183 13.33 6.90 6.04
C ASP A 183 13.45 5.42 6.44
N LEU A 184 13.02 5.10 7.65
CA LEU A 184 13.06 3.75 8.19
C LEU A 184 11.67 3.11 8.09
N MET A 185 11.63 1.86 7.68
CA MET A 185 10.45 1.02 7.67
C MET A 185 10.62 -0.11 8.68
N SER A 186 9.58 -0.41 9.42
CA SER A 186 9.42 -1.66 10.18
C SER A 186 8.13 -2.35 9.79
N ASP A 187 8.10 -3.67 9.81
CA ASP A 187 6.90 -4.46 9.53
C ASP A 187 6.47 -5.34 10.71
N ASP A 188 5.32 -5.99 10.56
CA ASP A 188 4.72 -6.91 11.54
C ASP A 188 5.52 -8.19 11.77
N LEU A 189 6.52 -8.50 10.93
CA LEU A 189 7.47 -9.59 11.14
C LEU A 189 8.73 -9.16 11.90
N GLY A 190 8.80 -7.90 12.34
CA GLY A 190 9.98 -7.33 13.01
C GLY A 190 11.16 -7.04 12.07
N ARG A 191 10.95 -7.06 10.75
CA ARG A 191 11.99 -6.68 9.80
C ARG A 191 12.15 -5.17 9.80
N ASN A 192 13.40 -4.72 9.82
CA ASN A 192 13.76 -3.32 9.68
C ASN A 192 14.40 -3.09 8.32
N ALA A 193 13.99 -2.04 7.65
CA ALA A 193 14.49 -1.68 6.34
C ALA A 193 14.67 -0.16 6.22
N VAL A 194 15.53 0.24 5.30
CA VAL A 194 15.76 1.65 4.93
C VAL A 194 15.14 1.89 3.57
N VAL A 195 14.45 2.99 3.42
CA VAL A 195 13.91 3.44 2.14
C VAL A 195 15.07 3.83 1.23
N ALA A 196 15.22 3.10 0.13
CA ALA A 196 16.21 3.40 -0.91
C ALA A 196 15.66 4.38 -1.94
N ALA A 197 14.38 4.22 -2.32
CA ALA A 197 13.68 5.12 -3.21
C ALA A 197 12.19 5.15 -2.85
N ALA A 198 11.57 6.32 -2.98
CA ALA A 198 10.15 6.50 -2.79
C ALA A 198 9.58 7.31 -3.95
N GLU A 199 8.57 6.76 -4.61
CA GLU A 199 7.88 7.35 -5.74
C GLU A 199 6.40 7.46 -5.42
N LEU A 200 5.86 8.67 -5.49
CA LEU A 200 4.42 8.90 -5.42
C LEU A 200 3.86 8.89 -6.83
N THR A 201 3.08 7.87 -7.12
CA THR A 201 2.38 7.69 -8.41
C THR A 201 0.90 8.05 -8.27
N GLU A 202 0.18 8.05 -9.38
CA GLU A 202 -1.29 8.18 -9.38
C GLU A 202 -2.00 7.04 -8.63
N LEU A 203 -1.33 5.88 -8.48
CA LEU A 203 -1.87 4.69 -7.80
C LEU A 203 -1.53 4.65 -6.29
N GLY A 204 -0.73 5.60 -5.82
CA GLY A 204 -0.20 5.65 -4.46
C GLY A 204 1.33 5.58 -4.42
N TRP A 205 1.86 5.30 -3.23
CA TRP A 205 3.30 5.17 -3.00
C TRP A 205 3.83 3.83 -3.51
N ARG A 206 4.91 3.90 -4.27
CA ARG A 206 5.78 2.78 -4.60
C ARG A 206 7.13 3.03 -3.95
N VAL A 207 7.46 2.24 -2.94
CA VAL A 207 8.66 2.44 -2.12
C VAL A 207 9.58 1.23 -2.27
N ALA A 208 10.80 1.47 -2.69
CA ALA A 208 11.86 0.46 -2.67
C ALA A 208 12.59 0.53 -1.32
N VAL A 209 12.65 -0.59 -0.60
CA VAL A 209 13.31 -0.68 0.69
C VAL A 209 14.37 -1.77 0.69
N LYS A 210 15.48 -1.50 1.40
CA LYS A 210 16.60 -2.43 1.58
C LYS A 210 16.66 -2.83 3.05
N GLN A 211 16.88 -4.12 3.32
CA GLN A 211 17.01 -4.59 4.70
C GLN A 211 18.13 -3.82 5.41
N ALA A 212 17.83 -3.28 6.58
CA ALA A 212 18.85 -2.74 7.46
C ALA A 212 19.60 -3.90 8.12
N THR A 213 20.89 -3.97 7.90
CA THR A 213 21.77 -4.83 8.70
C THR A 213 21.97 -4.15 10.05
N THR A 214 21.49 -4.77 11.12
CA THR A 214 21.79 -4.38 12.51
C THR A 214 23.17 -4.87 12.89
#